data_ce48150e7e8c1da3867f50ef7b4fa734
#
_entry.id   ce48150e7e8c1da3867f50ef7b4fa734
#
_cell.length_a   1.000
_cell.length_b   1.000
_cell.length_c   1.000
_cell.angle_alpha   90.00
_cell.angle_beta   90.00
_cell.angle_gamma   90.00
#
_symmetry.space_group_name_H-M   'P 1'
#
loop_
_entity.id
_entity.type
_entity.pdbx_description
1 polymer ?
#
loop_
_entity_poly.entity_id
_entity_poly.type
_entity_poly.pdbx_seq_one_letter_code
_entity_poly.pdbx_strand_id
1 'polypeptide(L)'
;MGVLTGRTALVTGAGRGIGRGIAERLARDGARVAVHYGSREETAEETVAAIEEAGGSAFAIRARLGVPGDAETLWREFDRHADGLDILVNNAGIGTSRPFGEIDEEEYGRLFAVNVKAPHFITQLGAGRLRDGGRIVNISSGLARTAAMPQLMAYAMTKGALDVFTRDLAKVLGPRGITVNSVAPGIVDTDVNADWLRASEEAWQGAAAYSALGRVGTPADIGDVVAFLASPDGRWVTGHWLDATGGSLT
;
A
#
# COMPACT_ATOMS: atom_id res chain seq x y z
N MET A 1 10.98 -23.74 1.27
CA MET A 1 11.46 -22.34 1.10
C MET A 1 10.33 -21.54 0.48
N GLY A 2 10.05 -20.34 1.00
CA GLY A 2 9.04 -19.47 0.44
C GLY A 2 9.48 -18.88 -0.92
N VAL A 3 8.52 -18.50 -1.75
CA VAL A 3 8.77 -17.97 -3.11
C VAL A 3 9.53 -16.63 -3.14
N LEU A 4 9.59 -15.93 -1.99
CA LEU A 4 10.31 -14.66 -1.79
C LEU A 4 11.56 -14.80 -0.93
N THR A 5 12.04 -16.03 -0.68
CA THR A 5 13.26 -16.27 0.12
C THR A 5 14.46 -15.50 -0.45
N GLY A 6 15.16 -14.77 0.44
CA GLY A 6 16.30 -13.93 0.07
C GLY A 6 15.94 -12.56 -0.51
N ARG A 7 14.65 -12.22 -0.58
CA ARG A 7 14.18 -10.89 -0.99
C ARG A 7 14.00 -9.96 0.19
N THR A 8 14.27 -8.68 -0.04
CA THR A 8 13.99 -7.60 0.92
C THR A 8 12.83 -6.77 0.41
N ALA A 9 11.82 -6.59 1.26
CA ALA A 9 10.63 -5.79 0.97
C ALA A 9 10.54 -4.57 1.88
N LEU A 10 10.07 -3.45 1.36
CA LEU A 10 9.65 -2.27 2.12
C LEU A 10 8.16 -2.05 1.93
N VAL A 11 7.40 -2.02 3.02
CA VAL A 11 5.97 -1.70 3.01
C VAL A 11 5.74 -0.41 3.79
N THR A 12 5.31 0.66 3.12
CA THR A 12 5.01 1.91 3.79
C THR A 12 3.67 1.85 4.52
N GLY A 13 3.60 2.39 5.76
CA GLY A 13 2.39 2.31 6.57
C GLY A 13 2.01 0.88 6.98
N ALA A 14 2.99 0.07 7.33
CA ALA A 14 2.83 -1.37 7.57
C ALA A 14 2.48 -1.76 9.02
N GLY A 15 2.34 -0.79 9.94
CA GLY A 15 2.04 -1.09 11.35
C GLY A 15 0.59 -1.53 11.60
N ARG A 16 -0.34 -1.42 10.62
CA ARG A 16 -1.75 -1.80 10.79
C ARG A 16 -2.46 -1.98 9.46
N GLY A 17 -3.70 -2.48 9.52
CA GLY A 17 -4.62 -2.57 8.39
C GLY A 17 -4.04 -3.30 7.18
N ILE A 18 -4.28 -2.78 5.99
CA ILE A 18 -3.81 -3.37 4.73
C ILE A 18 -2.29 -3.53 4.72
N GLY A 19 -1.55 -2.51 5.18
CA GLY A 19 -0.09 -2.55 5.19
C GLY A 19 0.47 -3.66 6.08
N ARG A 20 -0.13 -3.91 7.25
CA ARG A 20 0.21 -5.04 8.12
C ARG A 20 -0.07 -6.37 7.43
N GLY A 21 -1.27 -6.55 6.84
CA GLY A 21 -1.60 -7.78 6.13
C GLY A 21 -0.65 -8.07 4.96
N ILE A 22 -0.21 -7.02 4.24
CA ILE A 22 0.81 -7.14 3.19
C ILE A 22 2.16 -7.57 3.78
N ALA A 23 2.62 -6.92 4.86
CA ALA A 23 3.90 -7.22 5.50
C ALA A 23 3.96 -8.65 6.00
N GLU A 24 2.93 -9.10 6.73
CA GLU A 24 2.80 -10.46 7.23
C GLU A 24 2.77 -11.50 6.09
N ARG A 25 2.07 -11.18 4.99
CA ARG A 25 2.01 -12.08 3.84
C ARG A 25 3.35 -12.20 3.12
N LEU A 26 4.04 -11.10 2.84
CA LEU A 26 5.35 -11.12 2.19
C LEU A 26 6.39 -11.84 3.06
N ALA A 27 6.36 -11.65 4.38
CA ALA A 27 7.23 -12.34 5.33
C ALA A 27 6.95 -13.84 5.36
N ARG A 28 5.69 -14.26 5.38
CA ARG A 28 5.27 -15.68 5.28
C ARG A 28 5.81 -16.34 4.00
N ASP A 29 5.88 -15.59 2.91
CA ASP A 29 6.42 -16.06 1.63
C ASP A 29 7.97 -16.03 1.60
N GLY A 30 8.64 -15.61 2.69
CA GLY A 30 10.08 -15.69 2.90
C GLY A 30 10.85 -14.38 2.69
N ALA A 31 10.17 -13.26 2.45
CA ALA A 31 10.85 -11.96 2.38
C ALA A 31 11.26 -11.45 3.76
N ARG A 32 12.39 -10.71 3.82
CA ARG A 32 12.71 -9.85 4.96
C ARG A 32 12.01 -8.50 4.78
N VAL A 33 11.16 -8.10 5.74
CA VAL A 33 10.25 -6.97 5.56
C VAL A 33 10.65 -5.78 6.42
N ALA A 34 10.88 -4.61 5.78
CA ALA A 34 10.92 -3.33 6.44
C ALA A 34 9.49 -2.82 6.70
N VAL A 35 9.08 -2.80 7.94
CA VAL A 35 7.79 -2.32 8.43
C VAL A 35 7.91 -0.83 8.69
N HIS A 36 7.48 -0.01 7.73
CA HIS A 36 7.55 1.44 7.90
C HIS A 36 6.34 1.99 8.65
N TYR A 37 6.60 2.95 9.56
CA TYR A 37 5.60 3.69 10.32
C TYR A 37 5.91 5.19 10.41
N GLY A 38 4.86 6.01 10.64
CA GLY A 38 5.00 7.46 10.82
C GLY A 38 5.12 7.88 12.28
N SER A 39 4.08 7.59 13.08
CA SER A 39 3.97 8.06 14.46
C SER A 39 3.64 6.97 15.48
N ARG A 40 3.11 5.83 15.05
CA ARG A 40 2.69 4.72 15.92
C ARG A 40 3.77 3.63 15.91
N GLU A 41 4.78 3.79 16.76
CA GLU A 41 5.89 2.83 16.91
C GLU A 41 5.39 1.48 17.41
N GLU A 42 4.58 1.49 18.45
CA GLU A 42 4.02 0.29 19.09
C GLU A 42 3.34 -0.64 18.06
N THR A 43 2.49 -0.11 17.18
CA THR A 43 1.81 -0.94 16.17
C THR A 43 2.76 -1.52 15.12
N ALA A 44 3.88 -0.85 14.84
CA ALA A 44 4.90 -1.38 13.94
C ALA A 44 5.72 -2.48 14.61
N GLU A 45 6.05 -2.32 15.88
CA GLU A 45 6.73 -3.34 16.67
C GLU A 45 5.85 -4.58 16.88
N GLU A 46 4.54 -4.41 17.12
CA GLU A 46 3.58 -5.53 17.14
C GLU A 46 3.56 -6.29 15.80
N THR A 47 3.65 -5.58 14.68
CA THR A 47 3.70 -6.22 13.35
C THR A 47 5.01 -6.98 13.17
N VAL A 48 6.15 -6.41 13.59
CA VAL A 48 7.45 -7.09 13.55
C VAL A 48 7.41 -8.35 14.41
N ALA A 49 6.94 -8.24 15.67
CA ALA A 49 6.85 -9.37 16.60
C ALA A 49 5.96 -10.49 16.02
N ALA A 50 4.80 -10.16 15.46
CA ALA A 50 3.91 -11.15 14.85
C ALA A 50 4.57 -11.87 13.66
N ILE A 51 5.36 -11.16 12.86
CA ILE A 51 6.12 -11.76 11.75
C ILE A 51 7.20 -12.71 12.28
N GLU A 52 7.94 -12.31 13.33
CA GLU A 52 9.01 -13.12 13.92
C GLU A 52 8.46 -14.35 14.65
N GLU A 53 7.36 -14.22 15.37
CA GLU A 53 6.64 -15.33 15.99
C GLU A 53 6.15 -16.37 14.96
N ALA A 54 5.79 -15.92 13.77
CA ALA A 54 5.45 -16.79 12.65
C ALA A 54 6.67 -17.39 11.91
N GLY A 55 7.90 -17.12 12.39
CA GLY A 55 9.15 -17.62 11.80
C GLY A 55 9.66 -16.79 10.61
N GLY A 56 9.09 -15.62 10.36
CA GLY A 56 9.55 -14.67 9.35
C GLY A 56 10.67 -13.75 9.83
N SER A 57 11.00 -12.73 9.03
CA SER A 57 12.03 -11.72 9.39
C SER A 57 11.52 -10.33 9.03
N ALA A 58 11.57 -9.42 9.99
CA ALA A 58 11.17 -8.03 9.79
C ALA A 58 12.01 -7.07 10.64
N PHE A 59 11.91 -5.78 10.34
CA PHE A 59 12.46 -4.70 11.14
C PHE A 59 11.62 -3.44 10.95
N ALA A 60 11.50 -2.63 11.99
CA ALA A 60 10.72 -1.38 11.93
C ALA A 60 11.61 -0.21 11.47
N ILE A 61 11.06 0.70 10.66
CA ILE A 61 11.70 1.96 10.28
C ILE A 61 10.73 3.11 10.38
N ARG A 62 11.21 4.24 10.91
CA ARG A 62 10.41 5.43 11.13
C ARG A 62 10.68 6.52 10.11
N ALA A 63 9.63 7.01 9.45
CA ALA A 63 9.66 8.25 8.69
C ALA A 63 8.27 8.89 8.65
N ARG A 64 8.16 10.19 8.99
CA ARG A 64 6.88 10.89 8.86
C ARG A 64 6.69 11.33 7.41
N LEU A 65 5.75 10.73 6.69
CA LEU A 65 5.46 11.06 5.31
C LEU A 65 4.59 12.32 5.17
N GLY A 66 4.71 12.97 4.01
CA GLY A 66 3.99 14.20 3.69
C GLY A 66 4.67 15.48 4.19
N VAL A 67 5.90 15.40 4.67
CA VAL A 67 6.71 16.55 5.09
C VAL A 67 7.96 16.69 4.20
N PRO A 68 8.62 17.85 4.16
CA PRO A 68 9.89 17.98 3.44
C PRO A 68 10.95 17.00 3.97
N GLY A 69 11.69 16.34 3.05
CA GLY A 69 12.75 15.38 3.41
C GLY A 69 12.26 14.02 3.92
N ASP A 70 10.99 13.70 3.72
CA ASP A 70 10.38 12.44 4.16
C ASP A 70 11.00 11.21 3.49
N ALA A 71 11.18 11.25 2.17
CA ALA A 71 11.75 10.14 1.42
C ALA A 71 13.24 9.93 1.75
N GLU A 72 14.01 11.00 1.89
CA GLU A 72 15.41 10.93 2.33
C GLU A 72 15.53 10.34 3.72
N THR A 73 14.64 10.72 4.63
CA THR A 73 14.60 10.17 5.98
C THR A 73 14.28 8.69 5.96
N LEU A 74 13.25 8.28 5.19
CA LEU A 74 12.89 6.89 5.05
C LEU A 74 14.04 6.03 4.55
N TRP A 75 14.73 6.49 3.49
CA TRP A 75 15.84 5.72 2.92
C TRP A 75 17.06 5.69 3.83
N ARG A 76 17.36 6.76 4.55
CA ARG A 76 18.44 6.77 5.55
C ARG A 76 18.17 5.75 6.67
N GLU A 77 16.92 5.62 7.11
CA GLU A 77 16.58 4.60 8.11
C GLU A 77 16.65 3.17 7.52
N PHE A 78 16.16 2.98 6.29
CA PHE A 78 16.23 1.70 5.59
C PHE A 78 17.68 1.22 5.39
N ASP A 79 18.58 2.11 4.95
CA ASP A 79 19.98 1.81 4.65
C ASP A 79 20.78 1.38 5.90
N ARG A 80 20.27 1.57 7.11
CA ARG A 80 20.87 1.05 8.36
C ARG A 80 20.64 -0.46 8.54
N HIS A 81 19.67 -1.01 7.83
CA HIS A 81 19.21 -2.39 8.04
C HIS A 81 19.36 -3.28 6.80
N ALA A 82 19.49 -2.71 5.60
CA ALA A 82 19.53 -3.48 4.36
C ALA A 82 20.37 -2.77 3.27
N ASP A 83 21.08 -3.57 2.46
CA ASP A 83 21.98 -3.09 1.39
C ASP A 83 21.27 -2.97 0.03
N GLY A 84 19.97 -3.21 -0.04
CA GLY A 84 19.20 -3.13 -1.27
C GLY A 84 17.78 -3.64 -1.11
N LEU A 85 16.97 -3.36 -2.10
CA LEU A 85 15.54 -3.61 -2.11
C LEU A 85 15.14 -4.49 -3.29
N ASP A 86 14.21 -5.40 -3.08
CA ASP A 86 13.59 -6.19 -4.15
C ASP A 86 12.13 -5.80 -4.38
N ILE A 87 11.41 -5.44 -3.31
CA ILE A 87 9.97 -5.18 -3.36
C ILE A 87 9.67 -3.86 -2.63
N LEU A 88 9.08 -2.90 -3.34
CA LEU A 88 8.55 -1.66 -2.75
C LEU A 88 7.02 -1.70 -2.79
N VAL A 89 6.38 -1.56 -1.63
CA VAL A 89 4.93 -1.37 -1.55
C VAL A 89 4.63 0.02 -1.00
N ASN A 90 4.16 0.90 -1.87
CA ASN A 90 3.64 2.21 -1.51
C ASN A 90 2.18 2.06 -1.02
N ASN A 91 2.02 1.74 0.26
CA ASN A 91 0.73 1.54 0.90
C ASN A 91 0.30 2.73 1.78
N ALA A 92 1.23 3.42 2.40
CA ALA A 92 0.91 4.56 3.27
C ALA A 92 -0.03 5.55 2.57
N GLY A 93 -1.10 5.93 3.25
CA GLY A 93 -2.07 6.87 2.74
C GLY A 93 -2.99 7.36 3.83
N ILE A 94 -3.58 8.52 3.59
CA ILE A 94 -4.64 9.11 4.41
C ILE A 94 -5.86 9.34 3.55
N GLY A 95 -7.03 9.33 4.17
CA GLY A 95 -8.30 9.64 3.55
C GLY A 95 -8.97 10.82 4.25
N THR A 96 -9.87 11.48 3.55
CA THR A 96 -10.80 12.43 4.13
C THR A 96 -12.13 12.29 3.41
N SER A 97 -13.23 12.50 4.14
CA SER A 97 -14.58 12.53 3.61
C SER A 97 -15.14 13.94 3.86
N ARG A 98 -15.25 14.71 2.79
CA ARG A 98 -15.79 16.07 2.81
C ARG A 98 -16.73 16.28 1.64
N PRO A 99 -17.90 16.89 1.83
CA PRO A 99 -18.72 17.35 0.71
C PRO A 99 -17.92 18.31 -0.20
N PHE A 100 -18.32 18.36 -1.46
CA PHE A 100 -17.69 19.29 -2.40
C PHE A 100 -17.85 20.75 -1.91
N GLY A 101 -16.71 21.45 -1.84
CA GLY A 101 -16.65 22.83 -1.34
C GLY A 101 -16.32 22.96 0.15
N GLU A 102 -16.19 21.88 0.91
CA GLU A 102 -15.87 21.90 2.34
C GLU A 102 -14.42 21.50 2.68
N ILE A 103 -13.68 20.94 1.74
CA ILE A 103 -12.25 20.66 1.95
C ILE A 103 -11.46 21.98 1.81
N ASP A 104 -10.62 22.27 2.78
CA ASP A 104 -9.71 23.41 2.70
C ASP A 104 -8.39 23.07 2.00
N GLU A 105 -7.60 24.09 1.66
CA GLU A 105 -6.33 23.92 0.95
C GLU A 105 -5.29 23.17 1.77
N GLU A 106 -5.28 23.29 3.09
CA GLU A 106 -4.34 22.60 3.97
C GLU A 106 -4.63 21.10 3.98
N GLU A 107 -5.88 20.70 4.18
CA GLU A 107 -6.30 19.29 4.15
C GLU A 107 -6.07 18.67 2.78
N TYR A 108 -6.43 19.39 1.71
CA TYR A 108 -6.16 18.97 0.33
C TYR A 108 -4.66 18.79 0.07
N GLY A 109 -3.86 19.78 0.44
CA GLY A 109 -2.40 19.73 0.30
C GLY A 109 -1.78 18.56 1.06
N ARG A 110 -2.26 18.28 2.28
CA ARG A 110 -1.82 17.13 3.08
C ARG A 110 -2.15 15.79 2.43
N LEU A 111 -3.35 15.65 1.85
CA LEU A 111 -3.72 14.45 1.08
C LEU A 111 -2.74 14.18 -0.05
N PHE A 112 -2.47 15.19 -0.87
CA PHE A 112 -1.55 15.05 -2.00
C PHE A 112 -0.09 14.84 -1.55
N ALA A 113 0.32 15.49 -0.45
CA ALA A 113 1.66 15.31 0.10
C ALA A 113 1.91 13.85 0.52
N VAL A 114 0.95 13.22 1.21
CA VAL A 114 1.10 11.84 1.69
C VAL A 114 0.82 10.83 0.58
N ASN A 115 -0.26 11.01 -0.19
CA ASN A 115 -0.74 9.96 -1.09
C ASN A 115 -0.10 10.00 -2.47
N VAL A 116 0.49 11.13 -2.88
CA VAL A 116 1.05 11.32 -4.24
C VAL A 116 2.53 11.68 -4.19
N LYS A 117 2.88 12.77 -3.49
CA LYS A 117 4.25 13.26 -3.43
C LYS A 117 5.18 12.26 -2.74
N ALA A 118 4.82 11.75 -1.57
CA ALA A 118 5.65 10.81 -0.83
C ALA A 118 5.95 9.53 -1.63
N PRO A 119 4.97 8.76 -2.18
CA PRO A 119 5.29 7.58 -2.99
C PRO A 119 6.12 7.90 -4.24
N HIS A 120 5.91 9.07 -4.87
CA HIS A 120 6.74 9.49 -6.00
C HIS A 120 8.23 9.61 -5.60
N PHE A 121 8.55 10.39 -4.57
CA PHE A 121 9.94 10.63 -4.15
C PHE A 121 10.55 9.42 -3.45
N ILE A 122 9.78 8.63 -2.70
CA ILE A 122 10.24 7.34 -2.16
C ILE A 122 10.68 6.45 -3.32
N THR A 123 9.90 6.33 -4.36
CA THR A 123 10.23 5.50 -5.51
C THR A 123 11.42 6.07 -6.30
N GLN A 124 11.45 7.39 -6.54
CA GLN A 124 12.54 8.04 -7.26
C GLN A 124 13.89 7.84 -6.56
N LEU A 125 13.98 8.11 -5.26
CA LEU A 125 15.21 7.93 -4.49
C LEU A 125 15.53 6.45 -4.22
N GLY A 126 14.50 5.60 -4.21
CA GLY A 126 14.63 4.15 -4.06
C GLY A 126 15.06 3.42 -5.32
N ALA A 127 14.94 4.04 -6.50
CA ALA A 127 15.23 3.38 -7.77
C ALA A 127 16.66 2.83 -7.87
N GLY A 128 17.65 3.52 -7.25
CA GLY A 128 19.04 3.07 -7.19
C GLY A 128 19.26 1.90 -6.21
N ARG A 129 18.38 1.71 -5.23
CA ARG A 129 18.42 0.61 -4.24
C ARG A 129 17.66 -0.62 -4.71
N LEU A 130 16.70 -0.41 -5.60
CA LEU A 130 15.87 -1.48 -6.16
C LEU A 130 16.72 -2.32 -7.12
N ARG A 131 16.80 -3.62 -6.85
CA ARG A 131 17.53 -4.57 -7.69
C ARG A 131 16.82 -4.82 -9.01
N ASP A 132 17.55 -5.18 -10.05
CA ASP A 132 16.97 -5.58 -11.32
C ASP A 132 16.07 -6.80 -11.14
N GLY A 133 14.96 -6.84 -11.86
CA GLY A 133 13.91 -7.81 -11.65
C GLY A 133 13.06 -7.55 -10.40
N GLY A 134 13.18 -6.37 -9.79
CA GLY A 134 12.39 -5.95 -8.63
C GLY A 134 10.90 -5.72 -8.89
N ARG A 135 10.17 -5.38 -7.86
CA ARG A 135 8.71 -5.19 -7.86
C ARG A 135 8.32 -3.90 -7.18
N ILE A 136 7.43 -3.13 -7.80
CA ILE A 136 6.78 -1.98 -7.16
C ILE A 136 5.28 -2.21 -7.19
N VAL A 137 4.64 -2.10 -6.04
CA VAL A 137 3.18 -2.18 -5.92
C VAL A 137 2.67 -0.92 -5.23
N ASN A 138 1.81 -0.18 -5.89
CA ASN A 138 1.14 1.00 -5.35
C ASN A 138 -0.27 0.62 -4.89
N ILE A 139 -0.64 0.96 -3.66
CA ILE A 139 -2.00 0.71 -3.18
C ILE A 139 -2.89 1.88 -3.58
N SER A 140 -3.69 1.63 -4.62
CA SER A 140 -4.70 2.53 -5.17
C SER A 140 -6.04 2.40 -4.40
N SER A 141 -7.15 2.52 -5.08
CA SER A 141 -8.51 2.31 -4.58
C SER A 141 -9.48 2.07 -5.74
N GLY A 142 -10.52 1.28 -5.52
CA GLY A 142 -11.66 1.19 -6.43
C GLY A 142 -12.28 2.56 -6.71
N LEU A 143 -12.25 3.49 -5.75
CA LEU A 143 -12.78 4.85 -5.89
C LEU A 143 -12.07 5.68 -6.99
N ALA A 144 -10.89 5.30 -7.44
CA ALA A 144 -10.23 5.93 -8.58
C ALA A 144 -10.99 5.69 -9.92
N ARG A 145 -11.92 4.74 -9.94
CA ARG A 145 -12.66 4.32 -11.15
C ARG A 145 -14.17 4.31 -10.99
N THR A 146 -14.70 4.85 -9.89
CA THR A 146 -16.14 4.95 -9.66
C THR A 146 -16.48 6.26 -8.94
N ALA A 147 -17.69 6.75 -9.12
CA ALA A 147 -18.24 7.90 -8.40
C ALA A 147 -19.18 7.48 -7.25
N ALA A 148 -19.06 6.26 -6.73
CA ALA A 148 -19.95 5.73 -5.69
C ALA A 148 -19.94 6.55 -4.38
N MET A 149 -18.83 7.22 -4.09
CA MET A 149 -18.65 8.03 -2.85
C MET A 149 -18.09 9.42 -3.20
N PRO A 150 -18.89 10.36 -3.75
CA PRO A 150 -18.40 11.66 -4.22
C PRO A 150 -17.81 12.54 -3.10
N GLN A 151 -18.18 12.32 -1.84
CA GLN A 151 -17.55 12.97 -0.68
C GLN A 151 -16.07 12.59 -0.48
N LEU A 152 -15.59 11.53 -1.14
CA LEU A 152 -14.19 11.11 -1.15
C LEU A 152 -13.45 11.57 -2.41
N MET A 153 -13.96 12.55 -3.14
CA MET A 153 -13.41 13.01 -4.42
C MET A 153 -11.92 13.35 -4.35
N ALA A 154 -11.50 14.16 -3.38
CA ALA A 154 -10.09 14.54 -3.25
C ALA A 154 -9.18 13.33 -2.98
N TYR A 155 -9.63 12.38 -2.18
CA TYR A 155 -8.93 11.12 -1.97
C TYR A 155 -8.86 10.30 -3.28
N ALA A 156 -9.98 10.15 -3.98
CA ALA A 156 -10.03 9.41 -5.27
C ALA A 156 -9.09 10.02 -6.31
N MET A 157 -8.98 11.36 -6.37
CA MET A 157 -8.01 12.06 -7.23
C MET A 157 -6.57 11.65 -6.93
N THR A 158 -6.20 11.52 -5.64
CA THR A 158 -4.85 11.06 -5.27
C THR A 158 -4.57 9.64 -5.74
N LYS A 159 -5.57 8.76 -5.68
CA LYS A 159 -5.45 7.37 -6.13
C LYS A 159 -5.40 7.25 -7.66
N GLY A 160 -6.15 8.08 -8.37
CA GLY A 160 -6.02 8.23 -9.82
C GLY A 160 -4.62 8.71 -10.25
N ALA A 161 -4.01 9.64 -9.49
CA ALA A 161 -2.65 10.08 -9.74
C ALA A 161 -1.64 8.92 -9.57
N LEU A 162 -1.81 8.04 -8.58
CA LEU A 162 -0.98 6.83 -8.43
C LEU A 162 -1.14 5.85 -9.60
N ASP A 163 -2.35 5.75 -10.17
CA ASP A 163 -2.59 4.85 -11.31
C ASP A 163 -1.87 5.35 -12.58
N VAL A 164 -1.84 6.68 -12.81
CA VAL A 164 -1.02 7.29 -13.87
C VAL A 164 0.45 7.05 -13.61
N PHE A 165 0.92 7.34 -12.40
CA PHE A 165 2.32 7.11 -11.99
C PHE A 165 2.75 5.66 -12.19
N THR A 166 1.90 4.70 -11.82
CA THR A 166 2.15 3.25 -12.00
C THR A 166 2.41 2.90 -13.47
N ARG A 167 1.53 3.35 -14.36
CA ARG A 167 1.62 3.04 -15.78
C ARG A 167 2.86 3.62 -16.45
N ASP A 168 3.16 4.88 -16.14
CA ASP A 168 4.28 5.58 -16.76
C ASP A 168 5.61 5.06 -16.20
N LEU A 169 5.68 4.82 -14.89
CA LEU A 169 6.87 4.26 -14.24
C LEU A 169 7.20 2.83 -14.73
N ALA A 170 6.18 2.03 -15.08
CA ALA A 170 6.39 0.70 -15.66
C ALA A 170 7.18 0.77 -16.98
N LYS A 171 6.98 1.80 -17.79
CA LYS A 171 7.78 2.05 -19.01
C LYS A 171 9.21 2.45 -18.69
N VAL A 172 9.41 3.27 -17.66
CA VAL A 172 10.74 3.77 -17.27
C VAL A 172 11.60 2.63 -16.69
N LEU A 173 11.01 1.77 -15.85
CA LEU A 173 11.75 0.71 -15.13
C LEU A 173 11.72 -0.65 -15.81
N GLY A 174 10.89 -0.83 -16.84
CA GLY A 174 10.79 -2.06 -17.62
C GLY A 174 12.13 -2.57 -18.19
N PRO A 175 13.03 -1.73 -18.72
CA PRO A 175 14.36 -2.17 -19.18
C PRO A 175 15.22 -2.85 -18.11
N ARG A 176 14.95 -2.61 -16.82
CA ARG A 176 15.59 -3.28 -15.67
C ARG A 176 14.84 -4.55 -15.22
N GLY A 177 13.82 -4.99 -15.95
CA GLY A 177 12.96 -6.10 -15.56
C GLY A 177 12.10 -5.82 -14.31
N ILE A 178 11.99 -4.56 -13.90
CA ILE A 178 11.19 -4.16 -12.73
C ILE A 178 9.74 -3.99 -13.17
N THR A 179 8.83 -4.70 -12.50
CA THR A 179 7.39 -4.50 -12.72
C THR A 179 6.82 -3.46 -11.78
N VAL A 180 5.87 -2.67 -12.26
CA VAL A 180 5.17 -1.64 -11.48
C VAL A 180 3.68 -1.82 -11.69
N ASN A 181 2.94 -2.09 -10.62
CA ASN A 181 1.48 -2.29 -10.67
C ASN A 181 0.77 -1.53 -9.56
N SER A 182 -0.50 -1.24 -9.74
CA SER A 182 -1.38 -0.77 -8.66
C SER A 182 -2.42 -1.82 -8.32
N VAL A 183 -2.67 -1.98 -7.02
CA VAL A 183 -3.76 -2.80 -6.46
C VAL A 183 -4.80 -1.87 -5.91
N ALA A 184 -6.05 -2.08 -6.28
CA ALA A 184 -7.18 -1.25 -5.89
C ALA A 184 -8.11 -1.99 -4.94
N PRO A 185 -7.98 -1.81 -3.61
CA PRO A 185 -8.91 -2.37 -2.65
C PRO A 185 -10.30 -1.75 -2.77
N GLY A 186 -11.32 -2.57 -2.43
CA GLY A 186 -12.65 -2.11 -2.08
C GLY A 186 -12.76 -1.73 -0.60
N ILE A 187 -13.93 -2.00 -0.01
CA ILE A 187 -14.13 -1.83 1.43
C ILE A 187 -13.43 -2.98 2.16
N VAL A 188 -12.44 -2.63 2.99
CA VAL A 188 -11.64 -3.59 3.77
C VAL A 188 -11.81 -3.28 5.25
N ASP A 189 -12.00 -4.31 6.07
CA ASP A 189 -12.07 -4.18 7.53
C ASP A 189 -10.70 -3.80 8.10
N THR A 190 -10.56 -2.54 8.44
CA THR A 190 -9.35 -1.94 8.99
C THR A 190 -9.71 -0.91 10.05
N ASP A 191 -8.74 -0.52 10.89
CA ASP A 191 -8.95 0.54 11.89
C ASP A 191 -9.42 1.87 11.30
N VAL A 192 -9.06 2.15 10.04
CA VAL A 192 -9.49 3.39 9.35
C VAL A 192 -10.99 3.37 9.08
N ASN A 193 -11.56 2.20 8.87
CA ASN A 193 -12.97 2.03 8.56
C ASN A 193 -13.80 1.61 9.79
N ALA A 194 -13.16 1.28 10.92
CA ALA A 194 -13.80 0.66 12.08
C ALA A 194 -14.98 1.46 12.62
N ASP A 195 -14.84 2.77 12.74
CA ASP A 195 -15.84 3.65 13.34
C ASP A 195 -17.20 3.60 12.63
N TRP A 196 -17.17 3.55 11.29
CA TRP A 196 -18.40 3.50 10.51
C TRP A 196 -18.80 2.06 10.14
N LEU A 197 -17.82 1.22 9.83
CA LEU A 197 -18.04 -0.15 9.34
C LEU A 197 -18.56 -1.07 10.45
N ARG A 198 -18.06 -0.88 11.68
CA ARG A 198 -18.44 -1.68 12.85
C ARG A 198 -19.49 -0.99 13.72
N ALA A 199 -20.07 0.13 13.26
CA ALA A 199 -21.07 0.91 14.00
C ALA A 199 -22.37 0.11 14.21
N SER A 200 -22.77 -0.71 13.24
CA SER A 200 -23.98 -1.56 13.32
C SER A 200 -23.90 -2.71 12.33
N GLU A 201 -24.73 -3.73 12.54
CA GLU A 201 -24.90 -4.83 11.58
C GLU A 201 -25.37 -4.33 10.20
N GLU A 202 -26.25 -3.32 10.19
CA GLU A 202 -26.73 -2.70 8.93
C GLU A 202 -25.60 -2.05 8.16
N ALA A 203 -24.68 -1.33 8.83
CA ALA A 203 -23.51 -0.73 8.21
C ALA A 203 -22.60 -1.80 7.61
N TRP A 204 -22.37 -2.89 8.35
CA TRP A 204 -21.58 -4.03 7.88
C TRP A 204 -22.21 -4.69 6.66
N GLN A 205 -23.50 -5.02 6.71
CA GLN A 205 -24.22 -5.65 5.61
C GLN A 205 -24.32 -4.72 4.39
N GLY A 206 -24.51 -3.41 4.61
CA GLY A 206 -24.46 -2.41 3.55
C GLY A 206 -23.09 -2.37 2.86
N ALA A 207 -22.01 -2.43 3.62
CA ALA A 207 -20.66 -2.50 3.08
C ALA A 207 -20.39 -3.81 2.33
N ALA A 208 -20.83 -4.94 2.86
CA ALA A 208 -20.71 -6.26 2.24
C ALA A 208 -21.45 -6.33 0.90
N ALA A 209 -22.62 -5.68 0.80
CA ALA A 209 -23.44 -5.66 -0.41
C ALA A 209 -22.78 -4.91 -1.60
N TYR A 210 -21.78 -4.05 -1.35
CA TYR A 210 -20.99 -3.47 -2.43
C TYR A 210 -20.12 -4.49 -3.16
N SER A 211 -19.74 -5.56 -2.51
CA SER A 211 -18.92 -6.62 -3.11
C SER A 211 -19.82 -7.69 -3.75
N ALA A 212 -19.52 -8.05 -5.00
CA ALA A 212 -20.18 -9.19 -5.65
C ALA A 212 -19.96 -10.51 -4.88
N LEU A 213 -18.90 -10.60 -4.05
CA LEU A 213 -18.64 -11.73 -3.18
C LEU A 213 -19.46 -11.70 -1.88
N GLY A 214 -20.28 -10.67 -1.65
CA GLY A 214 -21.22 -10.56 -0.53
C GLY A 214 -20.53 -10.41 0.84
N ARG A 215 -19.29 -9.92 0.88
CA ARG A 215 -18.56 -9.72 2.14
C ARG A 215 -17.64 -8.51 2.08
N VAL A 216 -17.32 -7.98 3.24
CA VAL A 216 -16.24 -7.01 3.41
C VAL A 216 -14.90 -7.71 3.19
N GLY A 217 -13.94 -7.02 2.57
CA GLY A 217 -12.58 -7.51 2.40
C GLY A 217 -11.80 -7.52 3.72
N THR A 218 -10.73 -8.30 3.76
CA THR A 218 -9.77 -8.34 4.87
C THR A 218 -8.40 -7.84 4.42
N PRO A 219 -7.51 -7.40 5.33
CA PRO A 219 -6.12 -7.11 5.00
C PRO A 219 -5.40 -8.27 4.29
N ALA A 220 -5.75 -9.51 4.62
CA ALA A 220 -5.18 -10.71 4.00
C ALA A 220 -5.56 -10.83 2.52
N ASP A 221 -6.81 -10.50 2.14
CA ASP A 221 -7.24 -10.52 0.74
C ASP A 221 -6.34 -9.63 -0.13
N ILE A 222 -5.98 -8.45 0.39
CA ILE A 222 -5.09 -7.52 -0.32
C ILE A 222 -3.64 -7.99 -0.27
N GLY A 223 -3.19 -8.54 0.87
CA GLY A 223 -1.88 -9.14 1.03
C GLY A 223 -1.61 -10.23 0.00
N ASP A 224 -2.60 -11.09 -0.27
CA ASP A 224 -2.51 -12.19 -1.22
C ASP A 224 -2.34 -11.69 -2.66
N VAL A 225 -3.09 -10.65 -3.05
CA VAL A 225 -2.94 -10.01 -4.37
C VAL A 225 -1.58 -9.36 -4.53
N VAL A 226 -1.10 -8.64 -3.51
CA VAL A 226 0.24 -8.02 -3.51
C VAL A 226 1.33 -9.09 -3.61
N ALA A 227 1.20 -10.19 -2.86
CA ALA A 227 2.17 -11.28 -2.90
C ALA A 227 2.26 -11.95 -4.28
N PHE A 228 1.13 -12.14 -4.98
CA PHE A 228 1.13 -12.58 -6.38
C PHE A 228 1.97 -11.65 -7.26
N LEU A 229 1.71 -10.34 -7.21
CA LEU A 229 2.46 -9.35 -8.01
C LEU A 229 3.94 -9.27 -7.63
N ALA A 230 4.27 -9.51 -6.37
CA ALA A 230 5.64 -9.53 -5.86
C ALA A 230 6.41 -10.81 -6.21
N SER A 231 5.70 -11.90 -6.50
CA SER A 231 6.25 -13.21 -6.78
C SER A 231 6.79 -13.35 -8.22
N PRO A 232 7.48 -14.45 -8.53
CA PRO A 232 7.83 -14.82 -9.91
C PRO A 232 6.61 -15.01 -10.83
N ASP A 233 5.44 -15.36 -10.30
CA ASP A 233 4.21 -15.56 -11.07
C ASP A 233 3.66 -14.24 -11.63
N GLY A 234 3.91 -13.11 -10.93
CA GLY A 234 3.56 -11.76 -11.39
C GLY A 234 4.53 -11.15 -12.41
N ARG A 235 5.60 -11.86 -12.84
CA ARG A 235 6.70 -11.33 -13.67
C ARG A 235 6.29 -10.74 -15.03
N TRP A 236 5.12 -11.12 -15.55
CA TRP A 236 4.61 -10.66 -16.84
C TRP A 236 3.46 -9.64 -16.71
N VAL A 237 3.19 -9.19 -15.47
CA VAL A 237 2.18 -8.16 -15.18
C VAL A 237 2.89 -6.86 -14.81
N THR A 238 2.73 -5.81 -15.63
CA THR A 238 3.30 -4.49 -15.35
C THR A 238 2.47 -3.39 -15.97
N GLY A 239 2.46 -2.20 -15.36
CA GLY A 239 1.66 -1.05 -15.76
C GLY A 239 0.16 -1.25 -15.53
N HIS A 240 -0.22 -2.29 -14.77
CA HIS A 240 -1.61 -2.69 -14.60
C HIS A 240 -2.23 -2.12 -13.33
N TRP A 241 -3.51 -1.78 -13.45
CA TRP A 241 -4.40 -1.50 -12.33
C TRP A 241 -5.23 -2.76 -12.05
N LEU A 242 -4.98 -3.38 -10.92
CA LEU A 242 -5.62 -4.64 -10.54
C LEU A 242 -6.78 -4.36 -9.58
N ASP A 243 -7.99 -4.72 -10.01
CA ASP A 243 -9.18 -4.68 -9.18
C ASP A 243 -9.10 -5.76 -8.08
N ALA A 244 -9.08 -5.33 -6.83
CA ALA A 244 -9.12 -6.17 -5.63
C ALA A 244 -10.30 -5.74 -4.73
N THR A 245 -11.41 -5.33 -5.35
CA THR A 245 -12.59 -4.81 -4.66
C THR A 245 -13.59 -5.91 -4.27
N GLY A 246 -13.35 -7.16 -4.66
CA GLY A 246 -14.35 -8.23 -4.53
C GLY A 246 -15.51 -8.07 -5.51
N GLY A 247 -15.28 -7.35 -6.64
CA GLY A 247 -16.29 -7.12 -7.67
C GLY A 247 -17.21 -5.92 -7.41
N SER A 248 -16.78 -4.95 -6.57
CA SER A 248 -17.59 -3.75 -6.29
C SER A 248 -17.73 -2.80 -7.49
N LEU A 249 -17.02 -3.04 -8.58
CA LEU A 249 -17.03 -2.22 -9.78
C LEU A 249 -17.75 -2.90 -10.98
N THR A 250 -18.31 -4.09 -10.76
CA THR A 250 -19.03 -4.85 -11.79
C THR A 250 -20.53 -4.57 -11.76
#